data_5d9f74c3ced7aba1a36b5e77cc21ac34
#
_entry.id   5d9f74c3ced7aba1a36b5e77cc21ac34
#
_cell.length_a   1.000
_cell.length_b   1.000
_cell.length_c   1.000
_cell.angle_alpha   90.00
_cell.angle_beta   90.00
_cell.angle_gamma   90.00
#
_symmetry.space_group_name_H-M   'P 1'
#
loop_
_entity.id
_entity.type
_entity.pdbx_description
1 polymer ?
#
loop_
_entity_poly.entity_id
_entity_poly.type
_entity_poly.pdbx_seq_one_letter_code
_entity_poly.pdbx_strand_id
1 'polypeptide(L)'
;GKYVMPGLIDSHTHIALSMGDVNEATDPVTPEVWMKDILVPDHPTIMTTLAGGVTTVKTMHGSANVIGGVNVTIKLKYGATAEELVVDGVRQQLKMALGENPKRVYGTKNRTPSTRMGTAHVARKSFIEAQEYKTKWDKYEKDKAEGKEDLTPPEIDLQMETLKLTLEKKL
;
A
#
# COMPACT_ATOMS: atom_id res chain seq x y z
N GLY A 1 -40.81 -15.07 -6.10
CA GLY A 1 -39.57 -14.95 -6.84
C GLY A 1 -38.51 -14.29 -5.98
N LYS A 2 -37.24 -14.63 -6.23
CA LYS A 2 -36.06 -13.99 -5.61
C LYS A 2 -35.24 -13.32 -6.71
N TYR A 3 -34.59 -12.21 -6.37
CA TYR A 3 -33.67 -11.56 -7.29
C TYR A 3 -32.26 -12.17 -7.12
N VAL A 4 -31.55 -12.33 -8.24
CA VAL A 4 -30.14 -12.75 -8.27
C VAL A 4 -29.32 -11.56 -8.77
N MET A 5 -28.25 -11.23 -8.08
CA MET A 5 -27.38 -10.11 -8.42
C MET A 5 -25.91 -10.54 -8.21
N PRO A 6 -24.95 -9.89 -8.90
CA PRO A 6 -23.54 -10.08 -8.59
C PRO A 6 -23.24 -9.73 -7.13
N GLY A 7 -22.22 -10.37 -6.56
CA GLY A 7 -21.74 -10.02 -5.23
C GLY A 7 -21.21 -8.60 -5.16
N LEU A 8 -21.42 -7.94 -4.03
CA LEU A 8 -20.96 -6.59 -3.79
C LEU A 8 -19.41 -6.54 -3.71
N ILE A 9 -18.87 -5.40 -4.11
CA ILE A 9 -17.43 -5.09 -4.01
C ILE A 9 -17.26 -3.94 -3.02
N ASP A 10 -16.52 -4.18 -1.94
CA ASP A 10 -16.12 -3.12 -1.00
C ASP A 10 -14.71 -2.65 -1.33
N SER A 11 -14.59 -1.41 -1.74
CA SER A 11 -13.31 -0.81 -2.16
C SER A 11 -12.46 -0.26 -1.01
N HIS A 12 -12.92 -0.31 0.24
CA HIS A 12 -12.20 0.22 1.39
C HIS A 12 -12.55 -0.51 2.68
N THR A 13 -11.74 -1.46 3.06
CA THR A 13 -11.93 -2.20 4.31
C THR A 13 -10.60 -2.57 4.99
N HIS A 14 -10.67 -3.10 6.21
CA HIS A 14 -9.55 -3.59 7.00
C HIS A 14 -9.81 -5.01 7.52
N ILE A 15 -10.61 -5.81 6.79
CA ILE A 15 -10.94 -7.19 7.18
C ILE A 15 -9.92 -8.21 6.67
N ALA A 16 -10.01 -9.43 7.19
CA ALA A 16 -9.11 -10.54 6.84
C ALA A 16 -7.63 -10.23 7.11
N LEU A 17 -7.35 -9.42 8.12
CA LEU A 17 -6.01 -9.01 8.50
C LEU A 17 -5.71 -9.37 9.96
N SER A 18 -4.43 -9.56 10.27
CA SER A 18 -3.94 -9.51 11.65
C SER A 18 -4.20 -8.11 12.22
N MET A 19 -5.12 -8.02 13.20
CA MET A 19 -5.63 -6.73 13.68
C MET A 19 -4.59 -5.85 14.38
N GLY A 20 -3.54 -6.44 14.93
CA GLY A 20 -2.41 -5.72 15.52
C GLY A 20 -1.51 -5.02 14.50
N ASP A 21 -1.55 -5.45 13.24
CA ASP A 21 -0.55 -5.14 12.22
C ASP A 21 -1.09 -4.23 11.09
N VAL A 22 -2.29 -3.67 11.28
CA VAL A 22 -2.96 -2.85 10.24
C VAL A 22 -2.22 -1.55 9.92
N ASN A 23 -1.34 -1.08 10.80
CA ASN A 23 -0.51 0.10 10.56
C ASN A 23 0.94 -0.18 10.94
N GLU A 24 1.86 -0.01 9.99
CA GLU A 24 3.27 0.13 10.29
C GLU A 24 3.55 1.60 10.64
N ALA A 25 3.44 1.94 11.94
CA ALA A 25 3.45 3.32 12.41
C ALA A 25 4.78 3.73 13.04
N THR A 26 5.88 3.10 12.67
CA THR A 26 7.25 3.44 13.13
C THR A 26 7.79 4.68 12.43
N ASP A 27 7.37 4.89 11.16
CA ASP A 27 7.71 6.08 10.38
C ASP A 27 6.47 6.62 9.62
N PRO A 28 6.39 7.94 9.35
CA PRO A 28 5.29 8.51 8.60
C PRO A 28 5.23 8.09 7.11
N VAL A 29 6.28 7.45 6.61
CA VAL A 29 6.40 6.99 5.22
C VAL A 29 6.91 5.56 5.21
N THR A 30 6.05 4.60 4.91
CA THR A 30 6.34 3.16 4.91
C THR A 30 5.70 2.46 3.69
N PRO A 31 5.98 2.91 2.45
CA PRO A 31 5.36 2.35 1.26
C PRO A 31 5.82 0.92 0.94
N GLU A 32 6.95 0.47 1.52
CA GLU A 32 7.57 -0.83 1.31
C GLU A 32 6.81 -2.01 1.95
N VAL A 33 5.88 -1.73 2.89
CA VAL A 33 5.10 -2.80 3.53
C VAL A 33 3.86 -3.16 2.70
N TRP A 34 3.49 -4.44 2.70
CA TRP A 34 2.41 -4.95 1.86
C TRP A 34 1.33 -5.63 2.69
N MET A 35 0.08 -5.25 2.49
CA MET A 35 -1.06 -5.83 3.22
C MET A 35 -1.25 -7.32 2.95
N LYS A 36 -0.76 -7.85 1.83
CA LYS A 36 -0.81 -9.28 1.53
C LYS A 36 -0.04 -10.13 2.55
N ASP A 37 1.01 -9.56 3.19
CA ASP A 37 1.89 -10.28 4.10
C ASP A 37 1.25 -10.53 5.47
N ILE A 38 0.12 -9.85 5.77
CA ILE A 38 -0.65 -10.00 7.01
C ILE A 38 -2.07 -10.53 6.78
N LEU A 39 -2.35 -11.12 5.61
CA LEU A 39 -3.63 -11.75 5.34
C LEU A 39 -3.85 -12.96 6.24
N VAL A 40 -5.04 -13.02 6.85
CA VAL A 40 -5.50 -14.13 7.70
C VAL A 40 -6.66 -14.82 6.97
N PRO A 41 -6.41 -15.92 6.24
CA PRO A 41 -7.39 -16.51 5.33
C PRO A 41 -8.58 -17.19 6.02
N ASP A 42 -8.44 -17.56 7.29
CA ASP A 42 -9.48 -18.13 8.14
C ASP A 42 -10.12 -17.10 9.10
N HIS A 43 -9.85 -15.80 8.88
CA HIS A 43 -10.39 -14.77 9.75
C HIS A 43 -11.94 -14.74 9.69
N PRO A 44 -12.64 -14.72 10.85
CA PRO A 44 -14.11 -14.79 10.91
C PRO A 44 -14.83 -13.70 10.08
N THR A 45 -14.19 -12.57 9.86
CA THR A 45 -14.76 -11.48 9.03
C THR A 45 -14.98 -11.91 7.58
N ILE A 46 -14.25 -12.87 7.05
CA ILE A 46 -14.46 -13.39 5.69
C ILE A 46 -15.86 -13.98 5.59
N MET A 47 -16.23 -14.89 6.52
CA MET A 47 -17.54 -15.54 6.52
C MET A 47 -18.67 -14.54 6.78
N THR A 48 -18.52 -13.65 7.76
CA THR A 48 -19.57 -12.69 8.10
C THR A 48 -19.81 -11.68 6.96
N THR A 49 -18.77 -11.27 6.27
CA THR A 49 -18.85 -10.35 5.12
C THR A 49 -19.46 -11.04 3.89
N LEU A 50 -19.11 -12.30 3.63
CA LEU A 50 -19.76 -13.13 2.60
C LEU A 50 -21.26 -13.32 2.88
N ALA A 51 -21.63 -13.58 4.13
CA ALA A 51 -23.05 -13.70 4.53
C ALA A 51 -23.84 -12.40 4.28
N GLY A 52 -23.17 -11.24 4.32
CA GLY A 52 -23.73 -9.94 3.94
C GLY A 52 -23.78 -9.68 2.42
N GLY A 53 -23.32 -10.61 1.59
CA GLY A 53 -23.35 -10.49 0.13
C GLY A 53 -22.15 -9.77 -0.49
N VAL A 54 -21.12 -9.40 0.27
CA VAL A 54 -19.87 -8.85 -0.25
C VAL A 54 -18.94 -10.00 -0.62
N THR A 55 -18.46 -10.03 -1.85
CA THR A 55 -17.63 -11.14 -2.38
C THR A 55 -16.20 -10.74 -2.72
N THR A 56 -15.95 -9.45 -2.82
CA THR A 56 -14.63 -8.91 -3.16
C THR A 56 -14.39 -7.67 -2.32
N VAL A 57 -13.19 -7.57 -1.75
CA VAL A 57 -12.82 -6.41 -0.95
C VAL A 57 -11.42 -5.93 -1.30
N LYS A 58 -11.19 -4.63 -1.15
CA LYS A 58 -9.85 -4.07 -1.06
C LYS A 58 -9.51 -3.89 0.40
N THR A 59 -8.63 -4.75 0.92
CA THR A 59 -8.15 -4.62 2.28
C THR A 59 -6.90 -3.74 2.32
N MET A 60 -6.89 -2.78 3.23
CA MET A 60 -5.98 -1.65 3.20
C MET A 60 -5.16 -1.51 4.47
N HIS A 61 -3.96 -0.97 4.31
CA HIS A 61 -3.21 -0.37 5.41
C HIS A 61 -4.07 0.71 6.10
N GLY A 62 -3.93 0.84 7.40
CA GLY A 62 -4.61 1.88 8.17
C GLY A 62 -4.16 3.29 7.78
N SER A 63 -4.66 4.29 8.47
CA SER A 63 -4.42 5.71 8.14
C SER A 63 -3.46 6.42 9.11
N ALA A 64 -2.63 5.67 9.84
CA ALA A 64 -1.65 6.26 10.76
C ALA A 64 -0.56 7.06 10.02
N ASN A 65 -0.13 6.59 8.86
CA ASN A 65 0.99 7.13 8.08
C ASN A 65 0.52 8.15 7.04
N VAL A 66 1.38 9.07 6.67
CA VAL A 66 1.18 9.96 5.50
C VAL A 66 1.17 9.13 4.23
N ILE A 67 2.17 8.25 4.09
CA ILE A 67 2.25 7.22 3.06
C ILE A 67 2.41 5.90 3.81
N GLY A 68 1.42 5.04 3.70
CA GLY A 68 1.41 3.69 4.28
C GLY A 68 1.70 2.63 3.24
N GLY A 69 1.37 1.39 3.56
CA GLY A 69 1.67 0.23 2.73
C GLY A 69 0.81 0.07 1.49
N VAL A 70 1.20 -0.90 0.68
CA VAL A 70 0.48 -1.32 -0.52
C VAL A 70 -0.72 -2.18 -0.13
N ASN A 71 -1.89 -1.80 -0.63
CA ASN A 71 -3.15 -2.49 -0.40
C ASN A 71 -3.23 -3.79 -1.22
N VAL A 72 -4.17 -4.66 -0.87
CA VAL A 72 -4.44 -5.88 -1.65
C VAL A 72 -5.93 -6.04 -1.90
N THR A 73 -6.28 -6.43 -3.12
CA THR A 73 -7.65 -6.81 -3.49
C THR A 73 -7.78 -8.32 -3.37
N ILE A 74 -8.79 -8.76 -2.61
CA ILE A 74 -9.04 -10.18 -2.37
C ILE A 74 -10.47 -10.57 -2.73
N LYS A 75 -10.63 -11.83 -3.19
CA LYS A 75 -11.91 -12.53 -3.23
C LYS A 75 -12.12 -13.18 -1.87
N LEU A 76 -13.29 -12.97 -1.29
CA LEU A 76 -13.65 -13.64 -0.06
C LEU A 76 -14.03 -15.09 -0.36
N LYS A 77 -13.15 -16.02 0.01
CA LYS A 77 -13.32 -17.47 -0.17
C LYS A 77 -13.01 -18.14 1.16
N TYR A 78 -14.02 -18.63 1.84
CA TYR A 78 -13.81 -19.38 3.09
C TYR A 78 -13.08 -20.69 2.82
N GLY A 79 -12.03 -20.98 3.59
CA GLY A 79 -11.22 -22.18 3.44
C GLY A 79 -10.11 -22.11 2.37
N ALA A 80 -9.94 -20.96 1.71
CA ALA A 80 -8.82 -20.72 0.79
C ALA A 80 -7.54 -20.34 1.54
N THR A 81 -6.38 -20.47 0.91
CA THR A 81 -5.11 -19.93 1.39
C THR A 81 -5.02 -18.42 1.17
N ALA A 82 -4.04 -17.75 1.78
CA ALA A 82 -3.84 -16.31 1.59
C ALA A 82 -3.59 -15.95 0.12
N GLU A 83 -2.79 -16.75 -0.58
CA GLU A 83 -2.50 -16.58 -2.01
C GLU A 83 -3.76 -16.74 -2.87
N GLU A 84 -4.59 -17.74 -2.58
CA GLU A 84 -5.84 -17.99 -3.32
C GLU A 84 -6.90 -16.91 -3.12
N LEU A 85 -6.79 -16.11 -2.05
CA LEU A 85 -7.65 -14.95 -1.83
C LEU A 85 -7.27 -13.79 -2.77
N VAL A 86 -5.98 -13.60 -3.07
CA VAL A 86 -5.53 -12.46 -3.87
C VAL A 86 -6.09 -12.52 -5.29
N VAL A 87 -6.57 -11.39 -5.78
CA VAL A 87 -7.07 -11.27 -7.16
C VAL A 87 -5.92 -10.93 -8.09
N ASP A 88 -5.58 -11.86 -8.98
CA ASP A 88 -4.54 -11.65 -9.98
C ASP A 88 -4.92 -10.59 -11.02
N GLY A 89 -3.91 -9.91 -11.55
CA GLY A 89 -4.08 -8.92 -12.62
C GLY A 89 -4.73 -7.60 -12.18
N VAL A 90 -5.09 -7.46 -10.91
CA VAL A 90 -5.58 -6.20 -10.36
C VAL A 90 -4.41 -5.34 -9.91
N ARG A 91 -4.35 -4.10 -10.41
CA ARG A 91 -3.36 -3.13 -9.94
C ARG A 91 -3.55 -2.86 -8.45
N GLN A 92 -2.50 -3.09 -7.69
CA GLN A 92 -2.47 -2.72 -6.28
C GLN A 92 -2.35 -1.19 -6.14
N GLN A 93 -2.58 -0.67 -4.95
CA GLN A 93 -2.61 0.77 -4.71
C GLN A 93 -1.91 1.11 -3.41
N LEU A 94 -1.19 2.21 -3.43
CA LEU A 94 -0.54 2.77 -2.25
C LEU A 94 -1.56 3.49 -1.37
N LYS A 95 -1.54 3.21 -0.06
CA LYS A 95 -2.36 3.93 0.91
C LYS A 95 -1.72 5.26 1.29
N MET A 96 -2.50 6.32 1.25
CA MET A 96 -2.11 7.62 1.78
C MET A 96 -3.18 8.17 2.72
N ALA A 97 -2.77 8.93 3.73
CA ALA A 97 -3.65 9.65 4.64
C ALA A 97 -3.13 11.07 4.85
N LEU A 98 -3.93 12.06 4.43
CA LEU A 98 -3.50 13.46 4.38
C LEU A 98 -4.20 14.35 5.41
N GLY A 99 -4.93 13.76 6.33
CA GLY A 99 -5.76 14.47 7.29
C GLY A 99 -5.30 14.41 8.73
N GLU A 100 -6.24 14.16 9.61
CA GLU A 100 -6.08 14.21 11.06
C GLU A 100 -5.23 13.05 11.61
N ASN A 101 -5.36 11.85 11.03
CA ASN A 101 -4.75 10.67 11.62
C ASN A 101 -3.21 10.74 11.67
N PRO A 102 -2.47 10.97 10.57
CA PRO A 102 -1.01 11.07 10.66
C PRO A 102 -0.55 12.25 11.53
N LYS A 103 -1.25 13.39 11.46
CA LYS A 103 -0.97 14.53 12.31
C LYS A 103 -1.03 14.15 13.80
N ARG A 104 -2.09 13.44 14.21
CA ARG A 104 -2.28 13.00 15.59
C ARG A 104 -1.27 11.94 15.99
N VAL A 105 -1.08 10.90 15.16
CA VAL A 105 -0.20 9.77 15.48
C VAL A 105 1.24 10.21 15.71
N TYR A 106 1.77 11.08 14.85
CA TYR A 106 3.16 11.54 14.96
C TYR A 106 3.31 12.79 15.82
N GLY A 107 2.36 13.72 15.78
CA GLY A 107 2.40 14.94 16.57
C GLY A 107 2.36 14.68 18.08
N THR A 108 1.58 13.70 18.55
CA THR A 108 1.57 13.31 19.97
C THR A 108 2.90 12.69 20.45
N LYS A 109 3.70 12.18 19.52
CA LYS A 109 5.05 11.64 19.76
C LYS A 109 6.14 12.69 19.53
N ASN A 110 5.78 13.96 19.37
CA ASN A 110 6.68 15.06 19.03
C ASN A 110 7.49 14.79 17.72
N ARG A 111 6.86 14.14 16.75
CA ARG A 111 7.43 13.81 15.44
C ARG A 111 6.65 14.51 14.31
N THR A 112 7.27 14.66 13.16
CA THR A 112 6.62 15.13 11.92
C THR A 112 5.80 14.01 11.29
N PRO A 113 4.55 14.30 10.80
CA PRO A 113 3.88 15.59 10.83
C PRO A 113 3.10 15.86 12.11
N SER A 114 3.03 17.12 12.55
CA SER A 114 2.14 17.58 13.62
C SER A 114 1.02 18.49 13.13
N THR A 115 1.03 18.87 11.86
CA THR A 115 0.05 19.75 11.20
C THR A 115 -0.32 19.20 9.82
N ARG A 116 -1.43 19.69 9.24
CA ARG A 116 -1.78 19.37 7.84
C ARG A 116 -0.73 19.89 6.83
N MET A 117 -0.11 21.03 7.13
CA MET A 117 1.01 21.55 6.32
C MET A 117 2.19 20.59 6.35
N GLY A 118 2.53 20.08 7.55
CA GLY A 118 3.56 19.05 7.72
C GLY A 118 3.23 17.76 7.00
N THR A 119 1.97 17.30 7.02
CA THR A 119 1.52 16.13 6.26
C THR A 119 1.74 16.32 4.75
N ALA A 120 1.33 17.47 4.20
CA ALA A 120 1.54 17.78 2.80
C ALA A 120 3.03 17.91 2.43
N HIS A 121 3.84 18.46 3.34
CA HIS A 121 5.29 18.56 3.17
C HIS A 121 5.93 17.17 3.08
N VAL A 122 5.63 16.28 4.01
CA VAL A 122 6.15 14.90 4.03
C VAL A 122 5.81 14.19 2.71
N ALA A 123 4.53 14.24 2.29
CA ALA A 123 4.11 13.61 1.03
C ALA A 123 4.90 14.15 -0.18
N ARG A 124 5.01 15.49 -0.32
CA ARG A 124 5.76 16.11 -1.44
C ARG A 124 7.23 15.71 -1.42
N LYS A 125 7.87 15.77 -0.24
CA LYS A 125 9.27 15.42 -0.07
C LYS A 125 9.51 13.99 -0.54
N SER A 126 8.72 13.03 -0.09
CA SER A 126 8.88 11.61 -0.45
C SER A 126 8.77 11.38 -1.96
N PHE A 127 7.83 12.04 -2.64
CA PHE A 127 7.72 11.91 -4.10
C PHE A 127 8.84 12.63 -4.87
N ILE A 128 9.41 13.72 -4.34
CA ILE A 128 10.59 14.36 -4.92
C ILE A 128 11.79 13.41 -4.82
N GLU A 129 12.03 12.83 -3.65
CA GLU A 129 13.11 11.85 -3.43
C GLU A 129 12.95 10.61 -4.33
N ALA A 130 11.72 10.12 -4.51
CA ALA A 130 11.43 9.04 -5.44
C ALA A 130 11.69 9.41 -6.90
N GLN A 131 11.45 10.65 -7.29
CA GLN A 131 11.75 11.13 -8.64
C GLN A 131 13.26 11.24 -8.88
N GLU A 132 14.02 11.68 -7.89
CA GLU A 132 15.49 11.71 -7.94
C GLU A 132 16.05 10.27 -8.02
N TYR A 133 15.51 9.36 -7.22
CA TYR A 133 15.85 7.94 -7.27
C TYR A 133 15.58 7.35 -8.66
N LYS A 134 14.39 7.58 -9.20
CA LYS A 134 14.02 7.13 -10.55
C LYS A 134 14.99 7.68 -11.61
N THR A 135 15.35 8.96 -11.53
CA THR A 135 16.28 9.59 -12.49
C THR A 135 17.66 8.93 -12.46
N LYS A 136 18.14 8.52 -11.28
CA LYS A 136 19.43 7.79 -11.16
C LYS A 136 19.35 6.42 -11.84
N TRP A 137 18.26 5.68 -11.64
CA TRP A 137 18.04 4.39 -12.28
C TRP A 137 17.85 4.51 -13.78
N ASP A 138 17.06 5.45 -14.26
CA ASP A 138 16.84 5.69 -15.68
C ASP A 138 18.18 6.03 -16.39
N LYS A 139 19.02 6.83 -15.75
CA LYS A 139 20.37 7.14 -16.26
C LYS A 139 21.24 5.88 -16.31
N TYR A 140 21.29 5.09 -15.25
CA TYR A 140 22.05 3.85 -15.21
C TYR A 140 21.62 2.89 -16.33
N GLU A 141 20.32 2.65 -16.49
CA GLU A 141 19.80 1.74 -17.52
C GLU A 141 20.11 2.29 -18.95
N LYS A 142 20.02 3.59 -19.16
CA LYS A 142 20.40 4.22 -20.42
C LYS A 142 21.89 4.03 -20.73
N ASP A 143 22.76 4.35 -19.76
CA ASP A 143 24.22 4.24 -19.92
C ASP A 143 24.61 2.77 -20.18
N LYS A 144 23.97 1.81 -19.52
CA LYS A 144 24.11 0.37 -19.75
C LYS A 144 23.67 -0.06 -21.15
N ALA A 145 22.54 0.45 -21.62
CA ALA A 145 22.03 0.17 -22.97
C ALA A 145 22.95 0.76 -24.07
N GLU A 146 23.64 1.87 -23.79
CA GLU A 146 24.63 2.49 -24.66
C GLU A 146 26.00 1.76 -24.65
N GLY A 147 26.14 0.67 -23.85
CA GLY A 147 27.36 -0.12 -23.78
C GLY A 147 28.53 0.54 -23.02
N LYS A 148 28.24 1.47 -22.12
CA LYS A 148 29.29 2.08 -21.27
C LYS A 148 29.83 1.03 -20.30
N GLU A 149 31.13 1.04 -20.13
CA GLU A 149 31.84 0.16 -19.20
C GLU A 149 31.97 0.81 -17.80
N ASP A 150 32.33 0.02 -16.79
CA ASP A 150 32.54 0.44 -15.40
C ASP A 150 31.35 1.13 -14.72
N LEU A 151 30.12 0.72 -15.06
CA LEU A 151 28.91 1.24 -14.44
C LEU A 151 28.66 0.61 -13.07
N THR A 152 28.43 1.45 -12.06
CA THR A 152 27.94 1.01 -10.74
C THR A 152 26.43 1.25 -10.66
N PRO A 153 25.61 0.22 -10.38
CA PRO A 153 24.17 0.40 -10.20
C PRO A 153 23.89 1.27 -8.97
N PRO A 154 22.83 2.09 -9.01
CA PRO A 154 22.36 2.79 -7.81
C PRO A 154 22.00 1.82 -6.68
N GLU A 155 22.16 2.25 -5.44
CA GLU A 155 21.72 1.48 -4.28
C GLU A 155 20.22 1.25 -4.32
N ILE A 156 19.76 0.03 -3.94
CA ILE A 156 18.34 -0.30 -3.87
C ILE A 156 17.78 0.21 -2.55
N ASP A 157 16.71 1.02 -2.65
CA ASP A 157 15.90 1.50 -1.55
C ASP A 157 14.46 1.04 -1.76
N LEU A 158 13.95 0.17 -0.88
CA LEU A 158 12.63 -0.45 -1.02
C LEU A 158 11.49 0.56 -0.93
N GLN A 159 11.64 1.63 -0.14
CA GLN A 159 10.65 2.72 -0.07
C GLN A 159 10.60 3.44 -1.43
N MET A 160 11.77 3.79 -1.95
CA MET A 160 11.88 4.49 -3.23
C MET A 160 11.45 3.61 -4.40
N GLU A 161 11.69 2.30 -4.37
CA GLU A 161 11.18 1.36 -5.39
C GLU A 161 9.64 1.39 -5.44
N THR A 162 8.97 1.32 -4.29
CA THR A 162 7.50 1.37 -4.24
C THR A 162 6.95 2.72 -4.72
N LEU A 163 7.57 3.82 -4.29
CA LEU A 163 7.17 5.17 -4.73
C LEU A 163 7.44 5.38 -6.22
N LYS A 164 8.54 4.84 -6.77
CA LYS A 164 8.84 4.84 -8.21
C LYS A 164 7.76 4.11 -9.00
N LEU A 165 7.31 2.93 -8.54
CA LEU A 165 6.20 2.21 -9.17
C LEU A 165 4.91 3.04 -9.19
N THR A 166 4.65 3.81 -8.13
CA THR A 166 3.51 4.74 -8.07
C THR A 166 3.66 5.87 -9.10
N LEU A 167 4.84 6.47 -9.23
CA LEU A 167 5.13 7.51 -10.25
C LEU A 167 4.97 6.96 -11.69
N GLU A 168 5.31 5.71 -11.89
CA GLU A 168 5.17 5.00 -13.17
C GLU A 168 3.74 4.49 -13.44
N LYS A 169 2.81 4.75 -12.52
CA LYS A 169 1.41 4.27 -12.57
C LYS A 169 1.29 2.74 -12.64
N LYS A 170 2.23 2.04 -12.04
CA LYS A 170 2.22 0.58 -11.89
C LYS A 170 1.56 0.15 -10.57
N LEU A 171 1.46 1.06 -9.62
CA LEU A 171 0.67 1.01 -8.40
C LEU A 171 -0.42 2.09 -8.41
#